data_96825e02b44003d8d7783510f8f2d811
#
_entry.id   96825e02b44003d8d7783510f8f2d811
#
_cell.length_a   1.000
_cell.length_b   1.000
_cell.length_c   1.000
_cell.angle_alpha   90.00
_cell.angle_beta   90.00
_cell.angle_gamma   90.00
#
_symmetry.space_group_name_H-M   'P 1'
#
loop_
_entity.id
_entity.type
_entity.pdbx_description
1 polymer ?
#
loop_
_entity_poly.entity_id
_entity_poly.type
_entity_poly.pdbx_seq_one_letter_code
_entity_poly.pdbx_strand_id
1 'polypeptide(L)'
;ELHDGVGSLLTAALLTLKVAEKRPEKLPEARKRVAEALEEVRRLSRELRMPLLDDLGLKEALARYLETYAKNGLQVEAHLEVPPLPKEKEVALFRVVQEALTNVLRHAKAQKVRVRLWREGDRLFGVVEDDGVGFDPEKTPASVGLLGMQERVQSLGGSFLVHAAPGQGTRVEFGVPL
;
A
#
# COMPACT_ATOMS: atom_id res chain seq x y z
N GLU A 1 -11.30 -21.68 -1.20
CA GLU A 1 -9.83 -21.51 -1.40
C GLU A 1 -9.22 -20.44 -0.48
N LEU A 2 -9.81 -19.24 -0.34
CA LEU A 2 -9.32 -18.16 0.55
C LEU A 2 -9.39 -18.55 2.04
N HIS A 3 -10.49 -19.17 2.46
CA HIS A 3 -10.70 -19.63 3.84
C HIS A 3 -9.69 -20.72 4.23
N ASP A 4 -9.37 -21.62 3.29
CA ASP A 4 -8.44 -22.73 3.52
C ASP A 4 -6.98 -22.25 3.61
N GLY A 5 -6.59 -21.25 2.80
CA GLY A 5 -5.28 -20.65 2.85
C GLY A 5 -5.00 -19.89 4.16
N VAL A 6 -5.93 -19.02 4.59
CA VAL A 6 -5.82 -18.28 5.86
C VAL A 6 -5.86 -19.22 7.06
N GLY A 7 -6.77 -20.21 7.04
CA GLY A 7 -6.88 -21.19 8.10
C GLY A 7 -5.59 -21.98 8.30
N SER A 8 -4.96 -22.41 7.20
CA SER A 8 -3.68 -23.13 7.23
C SER A 8 -2.54 -22.29 7.79
N LEU A 9 -2.42 -21.01 7.40
CA LEU A 9 -1.40 -20.09 7.91
C LEU A 9 -1.56 -19.81 9.41
N LEU A 10 -2.78 -19.53 9.85
CA LEU A 10 -3.05 -19.31 11.28
C LEU A 10 -2.82 -20.57 12.11
N THR A 11 -3.15 -21.75 11.59
CA THR A 11 -2.88 -23.02 12.24
C THR A 11 -1.38 -23.28 12.37
N ALA A 12 -0.60 -23.03 11.31
CA ALA A 12 0.86 -23.16 11.34
C ALA A 12 1.49 -22.18 12.35
N ALA A 13 1.02 -20.93 12.41
CA ALA A 13 1.47 -19.94 13.39
C ALA A 13 1.18 -20.40 14.83
N LEU A 14 -0.04 -20.91 15.08
CA LEU A 14 -0.44 -21.42 16.39
C LEU A 14 0.38 -22.63 16.83
N LEU A 15 0.64 -23.58 15.92
CA LEU A 15 1.48 -24.75 16.20
C LEU A 15 2.92 -24.33 16.57
N THR A 16 3.46 -23.34 15.87
CA THR A 16 4.82 -22.85 16.16
C THR A 16 4.87 -22.14 17.52
N LEU A 17 3.83 -21.41 17.90
CA LEU A 17 3.70 -20.83 19.24
C LEU A 17 3.65 -21.91 20.34
N LYS A 18 2.85 -22.96 20.17
CA LYS A 18 2.81 -24.09 21.13
C LYS A 18 4.15 -24.80 21.29
N VAL A 19 4.96 -24.88 20.22
CA VAL A 19 6.32 -25.40 20.31
C VAL A 19 7.23 -24.46 21.09
N ALA A 20 7.09 -23.13 20.85
CA ALA A 20 7.89 -22.11 21.53
C ALA A 20 7.59 -22.03 23.04
N GLU A 21 6.35 -22.35 23.49
CA GLU A 21 6.00 -22.47 24.92
C GLU A 21 6.85 -23.52 25.63
N LYS A 22 7.17 -24.61 24.96
CA LYS A 22 7.99 -25.71 25.52
C LYS A 22 9.47 -25.55 25.20
N ARG A 23 9.83 -24.71 24.23
CA ARG A 23 11.19 -24.48 23.74
C ARG A 23 11.41 -22.98 23.48
N PRO A 24 11.78 -22.21 24.51
CA PRO A 24 11.90 -20.74 24.42
C PRO A 24 12.86 -20.26 23.33
N GLU A 25 13.85 -21.07 22.95
CA GLU A 25 14.77 -20.79 21.85
C GLU A 25 14.08 -20.70 20.47
N LYS A 26 12.86 -21.25 20.36
CA LYS A 26 12.01 -21.18 19.16
C LYS A 26 11.13 -19.94 19.08
N LEU A 27 11.14 -19.09 20.10
CA LEU A 27 10.30 -17.89 20.15
C LEU A 27 10.53 -16.91 18.99
N PRO A 28 11.78 -16.65 18.52
CA PRO A 28 12.01 -15.79 17.35
C PRO A 28 11.37 -16.35 16.08
N GLU A 29 11.44 -17.66 15.86
CA GLU A 29 10.80 -18.33 14.72
C GLU A 29 9.28 -18.24 14.79
N ALA A 30 8.71 -18.45 15.97
CA ALA A 30 7.27 -18.33 16.19
C ALA A 30 6.77 -16.89 15.92
N ARG A 31 7.48 -15.88 16.41
CA ARG A 31 7.17 -14.47 16.14
C ARG A 31 7.20 -14.14 14.64
N LYS A 32 8.20 -14.64 13.92
CA LYS A 32 8.31 -14.46 12.47
C LYS A 32 7.10 -15.05 11.75
N ARG A 33 6.71 -16.29 12.06
CA ARG A 33 5.55 -16.95 11.44
C ARG A 33 4.22 -16.27 11.76
N VAL A 34 4.04 -15.77 12.96
CA VAL A 34 2.85 -14.98 13.34
C VAL A 34 2.81 -13.67 12.54
N ALA A 35 3.95 -13.00 12.40
CA ALA A 35 4.03 -11.78 11.61
C ALA A 35 3.71 -12.02 10.12
N GLU A 36 4.23 -13.10 9.55
CA GLU A 36 3.95 -13.52 8.17
C GLU A 36 2.45 -13.84 7.98
N ALA A 37 1.85 -14.60 8.90
CA ALA A 37 0.42 -14.89 8.86
C ALA A 37 -0.44 -13.63 8.99
N LEU A 38 -0.07 -12.71 9.86
CA LEU A 38 -0.76 -11.42 10.02
C LEU A 38 -0.68 -10.56 8.75
N GLU A 39 0.47 -10.51 8.09
CA GLU A 39 0.62 -9.78 6.83
C GLU A 39 -0.21 -10.40 5.71
N GLU A 40 -0.28 -11.72 5.66
CA GLU A 40 -1.12 -12.41 4.66
C GLU A 40 -2.62 -12.15 4.92
N VAL A 41 -3.08 -12.22 6.16
CA VAL A 41 -4.46 -11.85 6.52
C VAL A 41 -4.75 -10.39 6.16
N ARG A 42 -3.81 -9.48 6.41
CA ARG A 42 -3.95 -8.07 6.01
C ARG A 42 -3.98 -7.90 4.50
N ARG A 43 -3.18 -8.66 3.75
CA ARG A 43 -3.19 -8.66 2.27
C ARG A 43 -4.56 -9.10 1.76
N LEU A 44 -5.06 -10.23 2.23
CA LEU A 44 -6.36 -10.78 1.85
C LEU A 44 -7.53 -9.86 2.27
N SER A 45 -7.46 -9.28 3.46
CA SER A 45 -8.45 -8.28 3.91
C SER A 45 -8.46 -7.03 3.02
N ARG A 46 -7.30 -6.62 2.51
CA ARG A 46 -7.20 -5.52 1.53
C ARG A 46 -7.79 -5.91 0.16
N GLU A 47 -7.60 -7.16 -0.26
CA GLU A 47 -8.20 -7.70 -1.50
C GLU A 47 -9.72 -7.80 -1.43
N LEU A 48 -10.25 -8.18 -0.26
CA LEU A 48 -11.69 -8.30 -0.03
C LEU A 48 -12.41 -6.94 0.13
N ARG A 49 -11.68 -5.85 0.41
CA ARG A 49 -12.28 -4.51 0.58
C ARG A 49 -12.47 -3.72 -0.72
N MET A 50 -12.71 -4.38 -1.84
CA MET A 50 -12.99 -3.70 -3.11
C MET A 50 -14.47 -3.41 -3.46
N PRO A 51 -15.49 -3.80 -2.68
CA PRO A 51 -16.87 -3.38 -2.95
C PRO A 51 -17.01 -1.86 -3.12
N LEU A 52 -16.28 -1.07 -2.32
CA LEU A 52 -16.28 0.40 -2.41
C LEU A 52 -15.81 0.92 -3.77
N LEU A 53 -14.81 0.27 -4.37
CA LEU A 53 -14.31 0.66 -5.69
C LEU A 53 -15.29 0.25 -6.80
N ASP A 54 -16.00 -0.88 -6.60
CA ASP A 54 -16.97 -1.39 -7.56
C ASP A 54 -18.21 -0.51 -7.63
N ASP A 55 -18.69 -0.03 -6.48
CA ASP A 55 -19.90 0.76 -6.37
C ASP A 55 -19.67 2.26 -6.60
N LEU A 56 -18.53 2.80 -6.19
CA LEU A 56 -18.32 4.25 -6.08
C LEU A 56 -17.26 4.80 -7.05
N GLY A 57 -16.48 3.95 -7.72
CA GLY A 57 -15.35 4.34 -8.55
C GLY A 57 -14.13 4.84 -7.77
N LEU A 58 -13.03 5.11 -8.49
CA LEU A 58 -11.71 5.36 -7.90
C LEU A 58 -11.68 6.59 -6.99
N LYS A 59 -12.29 7.69 -7.40
CA LYS A 59 -12.28 8.96 -6.66
C LYS A 59 -12.86 8.79 -5.25
N GLU A 60 -14.09 8.31 -5.17
CA GLU A 60 -14.82 8.16 -3.90
C GLU A 60 -14.20 7.07 -3.01
N ALA A 61 -13.74 5.96 -3.63
CA ALA A 61 -13.06 4.91 -2.91
C ALA A 61 -11.76 5.41 -2.26
N LEU A 62 -10.96 6.21 -2.98
CA LEU A 62 -9.76 6.85 -2.43
C LEU A 62 -10.09 7.86 -1.34
N ALA A 63 -11.10 8.72 -1.54
CA ALA A 63 -11.50 9.70 -0.53
C ALA A 63 -11.84 9.03 0.80
N ARG A 64 -12.69 7.99 0.78
CA ARG A 64 -13.03 7.22 1.98
C ARG A 64 -11.85 6.47 2.57
N TYR A 65 -10.97 5.96 1.74
CA TYR A 65 -9.75 5.29 2.21
C TYR A 65 -8.84 6.26 2.95
N LEU A 66 -8.64 7.47 2.42
CA LEU A 66 -7.83 8.53 3.02
C LEU A 66 -8.40 9.03 4.36
N GLU A 67 -9.73 9.09 4.51
CA GLU A 67 -10.36 9.41 5.80
C GLU A 67 -9.95 8.46 6.92
N THR A 68 -9.68 7.19 6.63
CA THR A 68 -9.24 6.23 7.64
C THR A 68 -7.88 6.58 8.22
N TYR A 69 -7.01 7.19 7.43
CA TYR A 69 -5.69 7.65 7.86
C TYR A 69 -5.78 8.93 8.68
N ALA A 70 -6.62 9.86 8.26
CA ALA A 70 -6.87 11.09 9.02
C ALA A 70 -7.42 10.81 10.43
N LYS A 71 -8.32 9.84 10.57
CA LYS A 71 -8.85 9.40 11.87
C LYS A 71 -7.78 8.78 12.80
N ASN A 72 -6.68 8.29 12.24
CA ASN A 72 -5.55 7.72 12.98
C ASN A 72 -4.44 8.75 13.27
N GLY A 73 -4.70 10.05 13.11
CA GLY A 73 -3.81 11.13 13.51
C GLY A 73 -2.80 11.59 12.43
N LEU A 74 -2.86 11.04 11.21
CA LEU A 74 -2.06 11.53 10.09
C LEU A 74 -2.78 12.72 9.44
N GLN A 75 -2.09 13.84 9.25
CA GLN A 75 -2.63 14.95 8.48
C GLN A 75 -2.68 14.57 7.00
N VAL A 76 -3.88 14.47 6.41
CA VAL A 76 -4.08 14.07 5.02
C VAL A 76 -4.57 15.25 4.20
N GLU A 77 -3.84 15.61 3.15
CA GLU A 77 -4.29 16.55 2.12
C GLU A 77 -4.60 15.77 0.84
N ALA A 78 -5.83 15.84 0.36
CA ALA A 78 -6.27 15.13 -0.82
C ALA A 78 -6.82 16.07 -1.89
N HIS A 79 -6.36 15.90 -3.13
CA HIS A 79 -6.91 16.55 -4.32
C HIS A 79 -7.13 15.49 -5.41
N LEU A 80 -8.36 15.11 -5.66
CA LEU A 80 -8.72 13.98 -6.49
C LEU A 80 -9.59 14.42 -7.67
N GLU A 81 -8.95 14.67 -8.80
CA GLU A 81 -9.59 14.94 -10.10
C GLU A 81 -9.44 13.71 -10.99
N VAL A 82 -10.32 12.74 -10.81
CA VAL A 82 -10.26 11.47 -11.52
C VAL A 82 -11.39 11.40 -12.54
N PRO A 83 -11.07 11.30 -13.84
CA PRO A 83 -12.08 11.06 -14.87
C PRO A 83 -12.61 9.62 -14.77
N PRO A 84 -13.72 9.28 -15.42
CA PRO A 84 -14.14 7.89 -15.58
C PRO A 84 -13.03 7.05 -16.21
N LEU A 85 -12.73 5.90 -15.61
CA LEU A 85 -11.69 4.98 -16.05
C LEU A 85 -12.24 3.56 -16.23
N PRO A 86 -11.62 2.75 -17.10
CA PRO A 86 -11.84 1.31 -17.11
C PRO A 86 -11.55 0.71 -15.74
N LYS A 87 -12.37 -0.26 -15.31
CA LYS A 87 -12.29 -0.87 -13.97
C LYS A 87 -10.90 -1.41 -13.62
N GLU A 88 -10.22 -2.01 -14.59
CA GLU A 88 -8.87 -2.51 -14.42
C GLU A 88 -7.88 -1.38 -14.02
N LYS A 89 -7.99 -0.22 -14.65
CA LYS A 89 -7.17 0.95 -14.29
C LYS A 89 -7.52 1.48 -12.91
N GLU A 90 -8.81 1.56 -12.57
CA GLU A 90 -9.23 1.98 -11.24
C GLU A 90 -8.63 1.10 -10.14
N VAL A 91 -8.73 -0.24 -10.32
CA VAL A 91 -8.17 -1.23 -9.38
C VAL A 91 -6.66 -1.07 -9.23
N ALA A 92 -5.94 -0.99 -10.34
CA ALA A 92 -4.49 -0.87 -10.33
C ALA A 92 -4.03 0.42 -9.64
N LEU A 93 -4.65 1.56 -9.97
CA LEU A 93 -4.32 2.87 -9.37
C LEU A 93 -4.69 2.95 -7.89
N PHE A 94 -5.84 2.40 -7.50
CA PHE A 94 -6.19 2.28 -6.09
C PHE A 94 -5.12 1.51 -5.31
N ARG A 95 -4.61 0.40 -5.88
CA ARG A 95 -3.55 -0.40 -5.25
C ARG A 95 -2.22 0.35 -5.16
N VAL A 96 -1.87 1.16 -6.16
CA VAL A 96 -0.66 1.99 -6.11
C VAL A 96 -0.75 2.99 -4.96
N VAL A 97 -1.84 3.73 -4.86
CA VAL A 97 -2.04 4.70 -3.76
C VAL A 97 -2.11 4.00 -2.40
N GLN A 98 -2.79 2.85 -2.31
CA GLN A 98 -2.89 2.06 -1.09
C GLN A 98 -1.52 1.60 -0.59
N GLU A 99 -0.66 1.09 -1.48
CA GLU A 99 0.69 0.64 -1.13
C GLU A 99 1.58 1.81 -0.71
N ALA A 100 1.51 2.94 -1.43
CA ALA A 100 2.25 4.15 -1.06
C ALA A 100 1.86 4.63 0.35
N LEU A 101 0.56 4.70 0.67
CA LEU A 101 0.08 5.07 2.02
C LEU A 101 0.46 4.04 3.08
N THR A 102 0.48 2.76 2.74
CA THR A 102 0.97 1.71 3.64
C THR A 102 2.45 1.92 3.98
N ASN A 103 3.26 2.31 3.00
CA ASN A 103 4.67 2.63 3.21
C ASN A 103 4.84 3.86 4.10
N VAL A 104 4.02 4.89 3.94
CA VAL A 104 4.00 6.06 4.84
C VAL A 104 3.78 5.62 6.28
N LEU A 105 2.73 4.83 6.55
CA LEU A 105 2.43 4.39 7.92
C LEU A 105 3.51 3.49 8.53
N ARG A 106 4.11 2.62 7.73
CA ARG A 106 5.07 1.63 8.25
C ARG A 106 6.46 2.17 8.42
N HIS A 107 6.87 3.10 7.55
CA HIS A 107 8.28 3.42 7.39
C HIS A 107 8.59 4.90 7.53
N ALA A 108 7.66 5.79 7.16
CA ALA A 108 7.98 7.20 7.04
C ALA A 108 8.04 7.95 8.37
N LYS A 109 7.31 7.54 9.40
CA LYS A 109 7.10 8.34 10.63
C LYS A 109 6.61 9.76 10.31
N ALA A 110 5.85 9.91 9.24
CA ALA A 110 5.35 11.16 8.73
C ALA A 110 4.24 11.72 9.63
N GLN A 111 4.14 13.04 9.68
CA GLN A 111 3.01 13.74 10.29
C GLN A 111 1.97 14.11 9.24
N LYS A 112 2.40 14.28 7.99
CA LYS A 112 1.58 14.72 6.89
C LYS A 112 1.80 13.87 5.64
N VAL A 113 0.71 13.59 4.93
CA VAL A 113 0.73 13.02 3.58
C VAL A 113 -0.15 13.83 2.65
N ARG A 114 0.33 14.03 1.44
CA ARG A 114 -0.42 14.67 0.36
C ARG A 114 -0.67 13.66 -0.75
N VAL A 115 -1.92 13.55 -1.18
CA VAL A 115 -2.33 12.69 -2.30
C VAL A 115 -2.99 13.55 -3.35
N ARG A 116 -2.47 13.55 -4.57
CA ARG A 116 -3.06 14.27 -5.70
C ARG A 116 -3.20 13.35 -6.89
N LEU A 117 -4.38 13.36 -7.50
CA LEU A 117 -4.63 12.77 -8.81
C LEU A 117 -5.26 13.86 -9.69
N TRP A 118 -4.74 14.01 -10.91
CA TRP A 118 -5.28 14.99 -11.86
C TRP A 118 -5.12 14.51 -13.28
N ARG A 119 -6.00 14.97 -14.13
CA ARG A 119 -5.93 14.73 -15.57
C ARG A 119 -5.14 15.84 -16.26
N GLU A 120 -4.27 15.46 -17.18
CA GLU A 120 -3.61 16.37 -18.10
C GLU A 120 -3.59 15.74 -19.50
N GLY A 121 -4.33 16.34 -20.42
CA GLY A 121 -4.52 15.80 -21.76
C GLY A 121 -5.21 14.43 -21.75
N ASP A 122 -4.54 13.45 -22.30
CA ASP A 122 -4.95 12.05 -22.41
C ASP A 122 -4.36 11.15 -21.31
N ARG A 123 -3.80 11.76 -20.25
CA ARG A 123 -3.16 11.04 -19.15
C ARG A 123 -3.74 11.42 -17.80
N LEU A 124 -3.76 10.46 -16.89
CA LEU A 124 -3.98 10.67 -15.48
C LEU A 124 -2.63 10.59 -14.75
N PHE A 125 -2.33 11.61 -13.99
CA PHE A 125 -1.17 11.68 -13.13
C PHE A 125 -1.57 11.50 -11.67
N GLY A 126 -0.66 10.95 -10.88
CA GLY A 126 -0.83 10.82 -9.43
C GLY A 126 0.46 11.04 -8.68
N VAL A 127 0.33 11.61 -7.49
CA VAL A 127 1.43 11.85 -6.55
C VAL A 127 0.96 11.47 -5.15
N VAL A 128 1.80 10.71 -4.45
CA VAL A 128 1.71 10.49 -3.00
C VAL A 128 3.01 10.95 -2.39
N GLU A 129 2.95 11.95 -1.50
CA GLU A 129 4.11 12.61 -0.91
C GLU A 129 3.95 12.70 0.61
N ASP A 130 4.97 12.29 1.36
CA ASP A 130 5.02 12.39 2.81
C ASP A 130 6.18 13.28 3.29
N ASP A 131 6.06 13.80 4.49
CA ASP A 131 7.08 14.60 5.18
C ASP A 131 7.94 13.77 6.16
N GLY A 132 8.03 12.48 5.95
CA GLY A 132 8.68 11.57 6.88
C GLY A 132 10.20 11.51 6.77
N VAL A 133 10.77 10.43 7.30
CA VAL A 133 12.24 10.26 7.38
C VAL A 133 12.90 10.01 6.02
N GLY A 134 12.14 9.65 4.99
CA GLY A 134 12.68 9.28 3.68
C GLY A 134 13.66 8.10 3.75
N PHE A 135 14.38 7.89 2.67
CA PHE A 135 15.43 6.88 2.58
C PHE A 135 16.44 7.24 1.47
N ASP A 136 17.59 6.57 1.47
CA ASP A 136 18.59 6.67 0.40
C ASP A 136 18.33 5.57 -0.64
N PRO A 137 17.85 5.90 -1.85
CA PRO A 137 17.53 4.90 -2.88
C PRO A 137 18.73 4.09 -3.35
N GLU A 138 19.94 4.65 -3.27
CA GLU A 138 21.17 3.95 -3.69
C GLU A 138 21.60 2.89 -2.68
N LYS A 139 21.28 3.09 -1.39
CA LYS A 139 21.62 2.16 -0.31
C LYS A 139 20.50 1.22 0.08
N THR A 140 19.27 1.55 -0.30
CA THR A 140 18.08 0.78 0.08
C THR A 140 17.59 -0.01 -1.12
N PRO A 141 17.69 -1.34 -1.12
CA PRO A 141 17.13 -2.16 -2.21
C PRO A 141 15.64 -1.87 -2.39
N ALA A 142 15.20 -1.83 -3.64
CA ALA A 142 13.78 -1.64 -3.93
C ALA A 142 12.95 -2.70 -3.19
N SER A 143 12.03 -2.24 -2.36
CA SER A 143 11.12 -3.13 -1.62
C SER A 143 10.15 -3.81 -2.59
N VAL A 144 9.62 -4.98 -2.19
CA VAL A 144 8.56 -5.68 -2.95
C VAL A 144 7.37 -4.75 -3.22
N GLY A 145 7.05 -3.84 -2.28
CA GLY A 145 5.99 -2.85 -2.45
C GLY A 145 6.28 -1.84 -3.56
N LEU A 146 7.51 -1.31 -3.62
CA LEU A 146 7.92 -0.36 -4.66
C LEU A 146 7.93 -1.02 -6.03
N LEU A 147 8.49 -2.23 -6.15
CA LEU A 147 8.48 -3.00 -7.39
C LEU A 147 7.05 -3.32 -7.84
N GLY A 148 6.19 -3.75 -6.93
CA GLY A 148 4.80 -4.06 -7.25
C GLY A 148 3.98 -2.83 -7.68
N MET A 149 4.27 -1.63 -7.17
CA MET A 149 3.68 -0.38 -7.66
C MET A 149 4.17 -0.06 -9.08
N GLN A 150 5.48 -0.17 -9.31
CA GLN A 150 6.08 0.06 -10.62
C GLN A 150 5.50 -0.89 -11.68
N GLU A 151 5.44 -2.18 -11.41
CA GLU A 151 4.89 -3.19 -12.32
C GLU A 151 3.43 -2.90 -12.68
N ARG A 152 2.60 -2.52 -11.69
CA ARG A 152 1.19 -2.16 -11.94
C ARG A 152 1.03 -0.95 -12.83
N VAL A 153 1.83 0.08 -12.63
CA VAL A 153 1.79 1.28 -13.46
C VAL A 153 2.28 0.98 -14.88
N GLN A 154 3.37 0.22 -15.01
CA GLN A 154 3.93 -0.18 -16.30
C GLN A 154 2.99 -1.08 -17.10
N SER A 155 2.26 -1.99 -16.44
CA SER A 155 1.26 -2.84 -17.11
C SER A 155 0.11 -2.04 -17.74
N LEU A 156 -0.13 -0.82 -17.26
CA LEU A 156 -1.08 0.14 -17.84
C LEU A 156 -0.45 1.03 -18.92
N GLY A 157 0.79 0.79 -19.33
CA GLY A 157 1.53 1.67 -20.25
C GLY A 157 1.97 2.99 -19.62
N GLY A 158 2.08 3.03 -18.30
CA GLY A 158 2.39 4.20 -17.52
C GLY A 158 3.87 4.38 -17.17
N SER A 159 4.18 5.52 -16.57
CA SER A 159 5.47 5.88 -15.99
C SER A 159 5.38 5.92 -14.47
N PHE A 160 6.41 5.48 -13.77
CA PHE A 160 6.51 5.45 -12.31
C PHE A 160 7.86 5.96 -11.85
N LEU A 161 7.87 6.86 -10.88
CA LEU A 161 9.07 7.45 -10.30
C LEU A 161 8.94 7.52 -8.78
N VAL A 162 10.06 7.36 -8.09
CA VAL A 162 10.17 7.55 -6.64
C VAL A 162 11.32 8.49 -6.36
N HIS A 163 11.03 9.55 -5.62
CA HIS A 163 12.00 10.48 -5.08
C HIS A 163 12.01 10.34 -3.57
N ALA A 164 13.18 10.07 -2.99
CA ALA A 164 13.37 10.02 -1.56
C ALA A 164 14.78 10.46 -1.21
N ALA A 165 14.90 11.10 -0.06
CA ALA A 165 16.20 11.41 0.55
C ALA A 165 16.06 11.35 2.07
N PRO A 166 17.12 10.98 2.81
CA PRO A 166 17.10 10.98 4.26
C PRO A 166 16.68 12.33 4.84
N GLY A 167 15.63 12.33 5.67
CA GLY A 167 15.07 13.54 6.30
C GLY A 167 14.20 14.42 5.41
N GLN A 168 13.92 14.01 4.16
CA GLN A 168 13.10 14.80 3.21
C GLN A 168 11.81 14.13 2.79
N GLY A 169 11.42 13.03 3.46
CA GLY A 169 10.25 12.26 3.11
C GLY A 169 10.40 11.45 1.83
N THR A 170 9.27 10.98 1.32
CA THR A 170 9.20 10.21 0.08
C THR A 170 8.11 10.76 -0.82
N ARG A 171 8.37 10.79 -2.12
CA ARG A 171 7.42 11.18 -3.15
C ARG A 171 7.34 10.11 -4.23
N VAL A 172 6.19 9.51 -4.36
CA VAL A 172 5.84 8.54 -5.40
C VAL A 172 5.03 9.24 -6.46
N GLU A 173 5.47 9.18 -7.70
CA GLU A 173 4.80 9.76 -8.87
C GLU A 173 4.46 8.69 -9.89
N PHE A 174 3.31 8.82 -10.52
CA PHE A 174 2.93 7.96 -11.63
C PHE A 174 2.08 8.71 -12.65
N GLY A 175 2.12 8.23 -13.89
CA GLY A 175 1.28 8.74 -14.97
C GLY A 175 0.85 7.60 -15.88
N VAL A 176 -0.46 7.48 -16.14
CA VAL A 176 -1.01 6.43 -17.01
C VAL A 176 -1.84 7.04 -18.13
N PRO A 177 -1.89 6.45 -19.33
CA PRO A 177 -2.83 6.88 -20.37
C PRO A 177 -4.27 6.63 -19.90
N LEU A 178 -5.20 7.48 -20.36
CA LEU A 178 -6.65 7.38 -20.09
C LEU A 178 -7.33 6.30 -20.93
#